data_2442fecfcd4abce9ce573cbcf632bb99
#
_entry.id   2442fecfcd4abce9ce573cbcf632bb99
#
_cell.length_a   1.000
_cell.length_b   1.000
_cell.length_c   1.000
_cell.angle_alpha   90.00
_cell.angle_beta   90.00
_cell.angle_gamma   90.00
#
_symmetry.space_group_name_H-M   'P 1'
#
loop_
_entity.id
_entity.type
_entity.pdbx_description
1 polymer ?
#
loop_
_entity_poly.entity_id
_entity_poly.type
_entity_poly.pdbx_seq_one_letter_code
_entity_poly.pdbx_strand_id
1 'polypeptide(L)'
;GVIGVAIGLPIFLLQLKLPEVIYAPVSYIADLNTPLAMVMFGTYLASADWKTLFSDKRIFVSALVKVIIVPLVTIFSLKLFGFGGTLLTACALSASSPTASNTVMFAAKYNRDTALASKVTAFISVLSILTMPVMIALAQSIQ
;
A
#
# COMPACT_ATOMS: atom_id res chain seq x y z
N GLY A 1 5.34 3.22 14.78
CA GLY A 1 4.08 2.63 14.30
C GLY A 1 3.35 1.85 15.39
N VAL A 2 3.99 0.84 16.02
CA VAL A 2 3.33 -0.05 17.01
C VAL A 2 2.78 0.71 18.21
N ILE A 3 3.54 1.65 18.76
CA ILE A 3 3.10 2.47 19.92
C ILE A 3 1.87 3.29 19.56
N GLY A 4 1.84 3.91 18.37
CA GLY A 4 0.70 4.70 17.91
C GLY A 4 -0.57 3.85 17.76
N VAL A 5 -0.44 2.64 17.22
CA VAL A 5 -1.56 1.70 17.10
C VAL A 5 -2.01 1.21 18.48
N ALA A 6 -1.09 0.90 19.39
CA ALA A 6 -1.40 0.43 20.73
C ALA A 6 -2.15 1.49 21.58
N ILE A 7 -1.92 2.77 21.32
CA ILE A 7 -2.64 3.87 22.00
C ILE A 7 -3.93 4.20 21.25
N GLY A 8 -3.90 4.26 19.92
CA GLY A 8 -5.05 4.65 19.11
C GLY A 8 -6.18 3.63 19.10
N LEU A 9 -5.85 2.34 19.12
CA LEU A 9 -6.85 1.27 19.07
C LEU A 9 -7.79 1.26 20.31
N PRO A 10 -7.31 1.38 21.55
CA PRO A 10 -8.19 1.50 22.71
C PRO A 10 -9.06 2.76 22.67
N ILE A 11 -8.51 3.90 22.27
CA ILE A 11 -9.26 5.16 22.15
C ILE A 11 -10.40 5.00 21.15
N PHE A 12 -10.13 4.33 20.00
CA PHE A 12 -11.13 4.06 18.99
C PHE A 12 -12.20 3.08 19.47
N LEU A 13 -11.81 1.97 20.12
CA LEU A 13 -12.75 0.96 20.62
C LEU A 13 -13.65 1.48 21.76
N LEU A 14 -13.09 2.31 22.62
CA LEU A 14 -13.83 2.94 23.72
C LEU A 14 -14.64 4.16 23.26
N GLN A 15 -14.55 4.55 21.98
CA GLN A 15 -15.21 5.72 21.41
C GLN A 15 -14.99 7.01 22.22
N LEU A 16 -13.80 7.15 22.81
CA LEU A 16 -13.45 8.31 23.62
C LEU A 16 -13.37 9.55 22.74
N LYS A 17 -14.25 10.51 23.00
CA LYS A 17 -14.19 11.83 22.36
C LYS A 17 -13.05 12.61 23.01
N LEU A 18 -11.94 12.75 22.29
CA LEU A 18 -10.84 13.60 22.73
C LEU A 18 -11.28 15.07 22.71
N PRO A 19 -10.87 15.87 23.70
CA PRO A 19 -11.07 17.31 23.67
C PRO A 19 -10.47 17.90 22.38
N GLU A 20 -11.16 18.86 21.79
CA GLU A 20 -10.77 19.47 20.51
C GLU A 20 -9.36 20.06 20.51
N VAL A 21 -8.93 20.54 21.68
CA VAL A 21 -7.57 21.08 21.92
C VAL A 21 -6.47 20.03 21.69
N ILE A 22 -6.77 18.76 21.95
CA ILE A 22 -5.83 17.63 21.72
C ILE A 22 -6.04 17.03 20.33
N TYR A 23 -7.30 16.92 19.92
CA TYR A 23 -7.64 16.30 18.63
C TYR A 23 -7.10 17.09 17.44
N ALA A 24 -7.23 18.41 17.44
CA ALA A 24 -6.81 19.25 16.33
C ALA A 24 -5.30 19.15 16.03
N PRO A 25 -4.37 19.30 17.00
CA PRO A 25 -2.94 19.14 16.70
C PRO A 25 -2.57 17.72 16.25
N VAL A 26 -3.18 16.69 16.82
CA VAL A 26 -2.94 15.30 16.45
C VAL A 26 -3.42 15.03 15.01
N SER A 27 -4.58 15.60 14.63
CA SER A 27 -5.10 15.51 13.28
C SER A 27 -4.17 16.17 12.27
N TYR A 28 -3.68 17.38 12.54
CA TYR A 28 -2.72 18.06 11.66
C TYR A 28 -1.43 17.26 11.45
N ILE A 29 -0.92 16.64 12.52
CA ILE A 29 0.27 15.77 12.42
C ILE A 29 -0.05 14.52 11.60
N ALA A 30 -1.23 13.95 11.78
CA ALA A 30 -1.68 12.80 10.99
C ALA A 30 -1.81 13.13 9.49
N ASP A 31 -2.36 14.31 9.17
CA ASP A 31 -2.51 14.77 7.78
C ASP A 31 -1.16 15.01 7.08
N LEU A 32 -0.12 15.37 7.83
CA LEU A 32 1.24 15.50 7.30
C LEU A 32 1.87 14.17 6.90
N ASN A 33 1.37 13.04 7.39
CA ASN A 33 1.93 11.73 7.11
C ASN A 33 1.94 11.41 5.59
N THR A 34 0.85 11.70 4.90
CA THR A 34 0.72 11.44 3.45
C THR A 34 1.67 12.29 2.62
N PRO A 35 1.74 13.63 2.76
CA PRO A 35 2.71 14.45 2.02
C PRO A 35 4.16 14.07 2.33
N LEU A 36 4.50 13.81 3.58
CA LEU A 36 5.85 13.39 3.97
C LEU A 36 6.24 12.04 3.34
N ALA A 37 5.32 11.08 3.34
CA ALA A 37 5.54 9.80 2.68
C ALA A 37 5.76 9.96 1.17
N MET A 38 5.03 10.87 0.51
CA MET A 38 5.20 11.16 -0.92
C MET A 38 6.54 11.84 -1.21
N VAL A 39 6.98 12.78 -0.37
CA VAL A 39 8.30 13.42 -0.50
C VAL A 39 9.42 12.39 -0.32
N MET A 40 9.35 11.55 0.71
CA MET A 40 10.32 10.46 0.89
C MET A 40 10.33 9.50 -0.30
N PHE A 41 9.16 9.10 -0.77
CA PHE A 41 9.06 8.25 -1.95
C PHE A 41 9.69 8.91 -3.18
N GLY A 42 9.41 10.21 -3.41
CA GLY A 42 9.99 10.97 -4.50
C GLY A 42 11.53 11.05 -4.45
N THR A 43 12.12 11.24 -3.26
CA THR A 43 13.58 11.25 -3.10
C THR A 43 14.23 9.91 -3.42
N TYR A 44 13.63 8.81 -2.98
CA TYR A 44 14.12 7.47 -3.32
C TYR A 44 13.94 7.15 -4.80
N LEU A 45 12.84 7.61 -5.40
CA LEU A 45 12.57 7.43 -6.81
C LEU A 45 13.57 8.20 -7.68
N ALA A 46 13.90 9.44 -7.29
CA ALA A 46 14.90 10.25 -7.99
C ALA A 46 16.30 9.62 -7.94
N SER A 47 16.61 8.90 -6.87
CA SER A 47 17.87 8.18 -6.69
C SER A 47 17.90 6.82 -7.39
N ALA A 48 16.78 6.36 -7.93
CA ALA A 48 16.69 5.07 -8.60
C ALA A 48 17.20 5.13 -10.04
N ASP A 49 18.08 4.22 -10.41
CA ASP A 49 18.58 4.10 -11.79
C ASP A 49 17.55 3.35 -12.65
N TRP A 50 16.81 4.12 -13.47
CA TRP A 50 15.71 3.62 -14.29
C TRP A 50 16.15 2.64 -15.37
N LYS A 51 17.41 2.72 -15.83
CA LYS A 51 17.94 1.83 -16.86
C LYS A 51 18.05 0.38 -16.39
N THR A 52 18.25 0.17 -15.09
CA THR A 52 18.36 -1.17 -14.51
C THR A 52 17.02 -1.78 -14.11
N LEU A 53 15.92 -1.02 -14.18
CA LEU A 53 14.56 -1.50 -13.86
C LEU A 53 14.13 -2.69 -14.73
N PHE A 54 14.43 -2.63 -16.02
CA PHE A 54 14.05 -3.67 -16.99
C PHE A 54 15.06 -4.82 -17.08
N SER A 55 16.24 -4.66 -16.46
CA SER A 55 17.30 -5.67 -16.52
C SER A 55 17.20 -6.71 -15.39
N ASP A 56 16.55 -6.37 -14.28
CA ASP A 56 16.48 -7.26 -13.12
C ASP A 56 15.17 -8.05 -13.10
N LYS A 57 15.25 -9.35 -13.41
CA LYS A 57 14.12 -10.29 -13.39
C LYS A 57 13.38 -10.31 -12.05
N ARG A 58 14.07 -9.98 -10.94
CA ARG A 58 13.47 -9.97 -9.58
C ARG A 58 12.42 -8.87 -9.45
N ILE A 59 12.65 -7.71 -10.06
CA ILE A 59 11.71 -6.59 -10.05
C ILE A 59 10.44 -6.99 -10.78
N PHE A 60 10.58 -7.59 -11.95
CA PHE A 60 9.46 -8.02 -12.78
C PHE A 60 8.61 -9.11 -12.09
N VAL A 61 9.26 -10.13 -11.52
CA VAL A 61 8.58 -11.19 -10.78
C VAL A 61 7.83 -10.64 -9.57
N SER A 62 8.47 -9.77 -8.79
CA SER A 62 7.82 -9.15 -7.61
C SER A 62 6.62 -8.32 -7.99
N ALA A 63 6.72 -7.55 -9.09
CA ALA A 63 5.61 -6.75 -9.59
C ALA A 63 4.45 -7.62 -10.08
N LEU A 64 4.74 -8.68 -10.84
CA LEU A 64 3.73 -9.59 -11.37
C LEU A 64 2.97 -10.30 -10.26
N VAL A 65 3.71 -10.79 -9.26
CA VAL A 65 3.08 -11.40 -8.06
C VAL A 65 2.18 -10.41 -7.35
N LYS A 66 2.67 -9.21 -7.05
CA LYS A 66 1.92 -8.21 -6.29
C LYS A 66 0.70 -7.68 -7.04
N VAL A 67 0.85 -7.43 -8.34
CA VAL A 67 -0.17 -6.73 -9.13
C VAL A 67 -1.23 -7.68 -9.69
N ILE A 68 -0.88 -8.92 -9.96
CA ILE A 68 -1.78 -9.91 -10.54
C ILE A 68 -2.15 -11.01 -9.55
N ILE A 69 -1.16 -11.71 -8.99
CA ILE A 69 -1.43 -12.90 -8.18
C ILE A 69 -2.14 -12.52 -6.88
N VAL A 70 -1.65 -11.51 -6.16
CA VAL A 70 -2.23 -11.11 -4.87
C VAL A 70 -3.70 -10.69 -5.00
N PRO A 71 -4.11 -9.80 -5.93
CA PRO A 71 -5.52 -9.45 -6.09
C PRO A 71 -6.39 -10.64 -6.51
N LEU A 72 -5.91 -11.47 -7.45
CA LEU A 72 -6.66 -12.65 -7.89
C LEU A 72 -6.88 -13.63 -6.75
N VAL A 73 -5.85 -13.94 -5.97
CA VAL A 73 -5.97 -14.83 -4.80
C VAL A 73 -6.93 -14.23 -3.77
N THR A 74 -6.89 -12.91 -3.56
CA THR A 74 -7.80 -12.23 -2.62
C THR A 74 -9.25 -12.33 -3.09
N ILE A 75 -9.54 -12.05 -4.37
CA ILE A 75 -10.89 -12.14 -4.94
C ILE A 75 -11.39 -13.59 -4.86
N PHE A 76 -10.57 -14.55 -5.26
CA PHE A 76 -10.95 -15.95 -5.28
C PHE A 76 -11.18 -16.52 -3.87
N SER A 77 -10.32 -16.16 -2.92
CA SER A 77 -10.46 -16.58 -1.52
C SER A 77 -11.74 -16.03 -0.91
N LEU A 78 -12.03 -14.74 -1.09
CA LEU A 78 -13.24 -14.12 -0.54
C LEU A 78 -14.51 -14.74 -1.13
N LYS A 79 -14.50 -15.03 -2.43
CA LYS A 79 -15.61 -15.71 -3.08
C LYS A 79 -15.82 -17.12 -2.54
N LEU A 80 -14.75 -17.87 -2.29
CA LEU A 80 -14.80 -19.22 -1.72
C LEU A 80 -15.43 -19.22 -0.32
N PHE A 81 -15.18 -18.16 0.46
CA PHE A 81 -15.79 -17.96 1.78
C PHE A 81 -17.23 -17.38 1.71
N GLY A 82 -17.79 -17.17 0.52
CA GLY A 82 -19.12 -16.63 0.34
C GLY A 82 -19.25 -15.12 0.59
N PHE A 83 -18.13 -14.40 0.65
CA PHE A 83 -18.14 -12.94 0.76
C PHE A 83 -18.30 -12.31 -0.62
N GLY A 84 -19.32 -11.46 -0.76
CA GLY A 84 -19.60 -10.73 -2.00
C GLY A 84 -19.88 -9.25 -1.74
N GLY A 85 -20.34 -8.55 -2.78
CA GLY A 85 -20.75 -7.15 -2.67
C GLY A 85 -19.61 -6.20 -2.39
N THR A 86 -19.90 -5.18 -1.59
CA THR A 86 -18.97 -4.08 -1.27
C THR A 86 -17.69 -4.56 -0.60
N LEU A 87 -17.75 -5.62 0.21
CA LEU A 87 -16.59 -6.16 0.90
C LEU A 87 -15.56 -6.74 -0.08
N LEU A 88 -16.03 -7.51 -1.06
CA LEU A 88 -15.17 -8.10 -2.09
C LEU A 88 -14.48 -7.00 -2.91
N THR A 89 -15.22 -5.97 -3.31
CA THR A 89 -14.67 -4.84 -4.06
C THR A 89 -13.66 -4.05 -3.24
N ALA A 90 -13.94 -3.78 -1.96
CA ALA A 90 -13.03 -3.06 -1.08
C ALA A 90 -11.73 -3.83 -0.83
N CYS A 91 -11.81 -5.14 -0.61
CA CYS A 91 -10.63 -6.00 -0.44
C CYS A 91 -9.83 -6.14 -1.74
N ALA A 92 -10.50 -6.26 -2.89
CA ALA A 92 -9.85 -6.28 -4.19
C ALA A 92 -9.10 -4.97 -4.47
N LEU A 93 -9.71 -3.83 -4.16
CA LEU A 93 -9.09 -2.51 -4.27
C LEU A 93 -7.85 -2.39 -3.39
N SER A 94 -7.96 -2.81 -2.13
CA SER A 94 -6.84 -2.80 -1.18
C SER A 94 -5.69 -3.72 -1.62
N ALA A 95 -6.02 -4.90 -2.14
CA ALA A 95 -5.04 -5.87 -2.64
C ALA A 95 -4.32 -5.37 -3.91
N SER A 96 -5.06 -4.66 -4.79
CA SER A 96 -4.53 -4.07 -6.03
C SER A 96 -3.76 -2.76 -5.81
N SER A 97 -3.86 -2.19 -4.60
CA SER A 97 -3.17 -0.95 -4.24
C SER A 97 -1.65 -1.09 -4.37
N PRO A 98 -0.96 -0.04 -4.84
CA PRO A 98 0.49 -0.06 -4.96
C PRO A 98 1.17 -0.31 -3.61
N THR A 99 2.37 -0.87 -3.66
CA THR A 99 3.17 -1.14 -2.48
C THR A 99 3.45 0.14 -1.72
N ALA A 100 3.19 0.15 -0.42
CA ALA A 100 3.38 1.33 0.41
C ALA A 100 4.86 1.73 0.50
N SER A 101 5.12 3.03 0.59
CA SER A 101 6.45 3.59 0.84
C SER A 101 7.14 3.03 2.10
N ASN A 102 6.36 2.47 3.02
CA ASN A 102 6.86 1.77 4.20
C ASN A 102 7.87 0.65 3.87
N THR A 103 7.72 -0.02 2.71
CA THR A 103 8.67 -1.05 2.27
C THR A 103 10.07 -0.49 2.11
N VAL A 104 10.19 0.70 1.53
CA VAL A 104 11.48 1.39 1.36
C VAL A 104 12.05 1.85 2.70
N MET A 105 11.18 2.36 3.59
CA MET A 105 11.58 2.75 4.95
C MET A 105 12.08 1.56 5.77
N PHE A 106 11.44 0.41 5.66
CA PHE A 106 11.91 -0.82 6.32
C PHE A 106 13.23 -1.31 5.73
N ALA A 107 13.39 -1.26 4.40
CA ALA A 107 14.65 -1.59 3.76
C ALA A 107 15.80 -0.70 4.28
N ALA A 108 15.56 0.61 4.40
CA ALA A 108 16.51 1.56 4.98
C ALA A 108 16.83 1.24 6.45
N LYS A 109 15.80 1.01 7.26
CA LYS A 109 15.96 0.71 8.69
C LYS A 109 16.78 -0.57 8.96
N TYR A 110 16.62 -1.58 8.13
CA TYR A 110 17.31 -2.86 8.28
C TYR A 110 18.55 -3.00 7.40
N ASN A 111 19.11 -1.89 6.90
CA ASN A 111 20.29 -1.86 6.03
C ASN A 111 20.20 -2.84 4.84
N ARG A 112 19.01 -2.92 4.24
CA ARG A 112 18.77 -3.69 3.03
C ARG A 112 18.86 -2.80 1.80
N ASP A 113 18.83 -3.38 0.62
CA ASP A 113 18.92 -2.66 -0.65
C ASP A 113 17.71 -1.74 -0.86
N THR A 114 17.86 -0.48 -0.43
CA THR A 114 16.86 0.57 -0.58
C THR A 114 16.65 0.96 -2.04
N ALA A 115 17.71 0.84 -2.86
CA ALA A 115 17.64 1.14 -4.27
C ALA A 115 16.73 0.14 -4.99
N LEU A 116 16.88 -1.16 -4.70
CA LEU A 116 16.02 -2.20 -5.23
C LEU A 116 14.57 -2.02 -4.75
N ALA A 117 14.37 -1.77 -3.44
CA ALA A 117 13.04 -1.57 -2.87
C ALA A 117 12.32 -0.37 -3.51
N SER A 118 13.03 0.73 -3.73
CA SER A 118 12.48 1.93 -4.39
C SER A 118 12.09 1.65 -5.84
N LYS A 119 12.96 0.96 -6.58
CA LYS A 119 12.71 0.57 -7.98
C LYS A 119 11.46 -0.31 -8.09
N VAL A 120 11.36 -1.35 -7.24
CA VAL A 120 10.21 -2.26 -7.21
C VAL A 120 8.93 -1.48 -6.90
N THR A 121 8.97 -0.63 -5.88
CA THR A 121 7.80 0.16 -5.46
C THR A 121 7.34 1.13 -6.56
N ALA A 122 8.29 1.81 -7.22
CA ALA A 122 8.00 2.69 -8.34
C ALA A 122 7.36 1.95 -9.52
N PHE A 123 7.95 0.83 -9.90
CA PHE A 123 7.45 0.01 -11.01
C PHE A 123 6.04 -0.51 -10.73
N ILE A 124 5.79 -1.02 -9.53
CA ILE A 124 4.48 -1.47 -9.10
C ILE A 124 3.47 -0.31 -9.09
N SER A 125 3.86 0.89 -8.65
CA SER A 125 2.98 2.06 -8.61
C SER A 125 2.52 2.48 -10.02
N VAL A 126 3.43 2.49 -10.97
CA VAL A 126 3.07 2.79 -12.38
C VAL A 126 2.17 1.70 -12.95
N LEU A 127 2.51 0.43 -12.70
CA LEU A 127 1.74 -0.70 -13.23
C LEU A 127 0.33 -0.77 -12.60
N SER A 128 0.19 -0.41 -11.33
CA SER A 128 -1.09 -0.43 -10.64
C SER A 128 -2.10 0.58 -11.18
N ILE A 129 -1.66 1.66 -11.81
CA ILE A 129 -2.55 2.62 -12.49
C ILE A 129 -3.39 1.90 -13.57
N LEU A 130 -2.75 0.98 -14.29
CA LEU A 130 -3.43 0.22 -15.35
C LEU A 130 -4.23 -0.97 -14.80
N THR A 131 -3.68 -1.63 -13.79
CA THR A 131 -4.24 -2.90 -13.30
C THR A 131 -5.37 -2.72 -12.28
N MET A 132 -5.38 -1.63 -11.48
CA MET A 132 -6.47 -1.37 -10.53
C MET A 132 -7.85 -1.34 -11.20
N PRO A 133 -8.10 -0.57 -12.28
CA PRO A 133 -9.40 -0.56 -12.92
C PRO A 133 -9.83 -1.94 -13.43
N VAL A 134 -8.89 -2.71 -13.97
CA VAL A 134 -9.14 -4.06 -14.49
C VAL A 134 -9.55 -5.02 -13.36
N MET A 135 -8.84 -4.98 -12.23
CA MET A 135 -9.13 -5.83 -11.08
C MET A 135 -10.45 -5.46 -10.40
N ILE A 136 -10.80 -4.16 -10.37
CA ILE A 136 -12.09 -3.71 -9.85
C ILE A 136 -13.22 -4.20 -10.78
N ALA A 137 -13.07 -4.06 -12.10
CA ALA A 137 -14.04 -4.55 -13.06
C ALA A 137 -14.22 -6.08 -12.95
N LEU A 138 -13.12 -6.81 -12.78
CA LEU A 138 -13.17 -8.26 -12.50
C LEU A 138 -13.91 -8.58 -11.21
N ALA A 139 -13.62 -7.87 -10.11
CA ALA A 139 -14.30 -8.07 -8.84
C ALA A 139 -15.80 -7.80 -8.95
N GLN A 140 -16.22 -6.80 -9.72
CA GLN A 140 -17.62 -6.47 -9.98
C GLN A 140 -18.31 -7.49 -10.89
N SER A 141 -17.61 -8.03 -11.86
CA SER A 141 -18.20 -9.06 -12.78
C SER A 141 -18.39 -10.42 -12.12
N ILE A 142 -17.71 -10.67 -10.99
CA ILE A 142 -17.73 -11.93 -10.24
C ILE A 142 -18.76 -11.88 -9.08
N GLN A 143 -19.28 -10.68 -8.78
CA GLN A 143 -20.40 -10.53 -7.82
C GLN A 143 -21.66 -11.14 -8.38
#